data_d8397aa9fef9cddafbe9e72395de9a38
#
_entry.id   d8397aa9fef9cddafbe9e72395de9a38
#
_cell.length_a   1.000
_cell.length_b   1.000
_cell.length_c   1.000
_cell.angle_alpha   90.00
_cell.angle_beta   90.00
_cell.angle_gamma   90.00
#
_symmetry.space_group_name_H-M   'P 1'
#
loop_
_entity.id
_entity.type
_entity.pdbx_description
1 polymer ?
#
loop_
_entity_poly.entity_id
_entity_poly.type
_entity_poly.pdbx_seq_one_letter_code
_entity_poly.pdbx_strand_id
1 'polypeptide(L)'
;MRMAERPSPTSATQIAEALPACMLDARAYPHPATHLRMIETHLSWVFLAGAFAYKVRKPVTLDFVNFGSLAARRADCDEEWRLNRQLAPDLYLGVVPISRDAVSGAVHMNGHGEPFDYAVCMRRFHQRDVLSEMARNQQLGPETIDPLADLIADFHGAAPVAPPSSDYGTPARIRRTLEDCAAGVAALSTDAQRTSATLSLLRQHADRLDKAFASRRRTGHIRECHGDLHLGNIVMVEGRPTPFDRLEFSAPLRWIDTMYDVAFLFMDLVASGLAGLAYRLINRYLERCGDYGGLAVLPFYAAMRALVRARVLLERAHQLENDPELAAPHRDEAHRLLDLARDLLSRSDGCIILMHGLSGSGKSTQAAQLMEAECMIRVRSDAERRRGICANAVDRYASHAIDQTYRRVAAICRIGVRAGFPMIADATFLAHGQRSRFFTLARRLGAPFAIVDCAAEPEVLRVRIRARMHAGRDASEADLSVLDAQMATQQPLTAEERTYVIRCATRPLLPSLGRVRVT
;
A
#
# COMPACT_ATOMS: atom_id res chain seq x y z
N MET A 1 -4.24 24.26 -63.34
CA MET A 1 -4.67 23.31 -62.31
C MET A 1 -3.58 23.26 -61.28
N ARG A 2 -3.70 24.08 -60.22
CA ARG A 2 -2.73 24.12 -59.13
C ARG A 2 -3.04 22.93 -58.20
N MET A 3 -2.09 22.03 -58.04
CA MET A 3 -2.15 20.99 -57.02
C MET A 3 -2.17 21.66 -55.65
N ALA A 4 -3.20 21.37 -54.85
CA ALA A 4 -3.25 21.77 -53.48
C ALA A 4 -2.12 21.02 -52.71
N GLU A 5 -1.18 21.77 -52.15
CA GLU A 5 -0.19 21.24 -51.26
C GLU A 5 -0.87 20.54 -50.07
N ARG A 6 -0.55 19.27 -49.84
CA ARG A 6 -0.97 18.56 -48.62
C ARG A 6 -0.34 19.30 -47.44
N PRO A 7 -1.11 19.64 -46.39
CA PRO A 7 -0.53 20.28 -45.22
C PRO A 7 0.52 19.36 -44.63
N SER A 8 1.71 19.91 -44.37
CA SER A 8 2.81 19.24 -43.71
C SER A 8 2.36 18.72 -42.33
N PRO A 9 2.85 17.56 -41.86
CA PRO A 9 2.53 17.05 -40.53
C PRO A 9 2.88 18.13 -39.49
N THR A 10 1.91 18.50 -38.67
CA THR A 10 2.05 19.53 -37.65
C THR A 10 3.22 19.15 -36.74
N SER A 11 4.22 20.01 -36.60
CA SER A 11 5.39 19.72 -35.77
C SER A 11 5.00 19.60 -34.29
N ALA A 12 5.77 18.80 -33.51
CA ALA A 12 5.58 18.65 -32.06
C ALA A 12 5.52 20.01 -31.34
N THR A 13 6.31 20.98 -31.79
CA THR A 13 6.33 22.35 -31.28
C THR A 13 5.01 23.08 -31.52
N GLN A 14 4.43 22.95 -32.74
CA GLN A 14 3.15 23.57 -33.06
C GLN A 14 1.98 22.98 -32.25
N ILE A 15 2.03 21.68 -31.93
CA ILE A 15 1.06 21.02 -31.04
C ILE A 15 1.19 21.59 -29.65
N ALA A 16 2.42 21.67 -29.10
CA ALA A 16 2.66 22.16 -27.75
C ALA A 16 2.16 23.61 -27.55
N GLU A 17 2.28 24.45 -28.58
CA GLU A 17 1.88 25.86 -28.51
C GLU A 17 0.37 26.06 -28.69
N ALA A 18 -0.27 25.32 -29.60
CA ALA A 18 -1.65 25.56 -29.99
C ALA A 18 -2.70 24.76 -29.20
N LEU A 19 -2.39 23.52 -28.80
CA LEU A 19 -3.36 22.61 -28.20
C LEU A 19 -3.96 23.14 -26.89
N PRO A 20 -3.19 23.66 -25.94
CA PRO A 20 -3.74 24.15 -24.67
C PRO A 20 -4.78 25.24 -24.85
N ALA A 21 -4.54 26.20 -25.75
CA ALA A 21 -5.46 27.28 -26.02
C ALA A 21 -6.76 26.78 -26.68
N CYS A 22 -6.65 25.85 -27.65
CA CYS A 22 -7.82 25.28 -28.33
C CYS A 22 -8.69 24.47 -27.34
N MET A 23 -8.08 23.74 -26.40
CA MET A 23 -8.81 22.92 -25.43
C MET A 23 -9.43 23.73 -24.28
N LEU A 24 -9.16 25.01 -24.18
CA LEU A 24 -9.86 25.91 -23.25
C LEU A 24 -11.12 26.57 -23.89
N ASP A 25 -11.49 26.18 -25.10
CA ASP A 25 -12.75 26.55 -25.74
C ASP A 25 -13.81 25.46 -25.49
N ALA A 26 -14.97 25.84 -24.93
CA ALA A 26 -16.07 24.90 -24.66
C ALA A 26 -16.59 24.19 -25.94
N ARG A 27 -16.45 24.83 -27.13
CA ARG A 27 -16.85 24.27 -28.42
C ARG A 27 -15.97 23.09 -28.86
N ALA A 28 -14.82 22.92 -28.25
CA ALA A 28 -13.94 21.78 -28.53
C ALA A 28 -14.47 20.43 -27.99
N TYR A 29 -15.50 20.43 -27.16
CA TYR A 29 -16.02 19.22 -26.50
C TYR A 29 -17.38 18.79 -27.05
N PRO A 30 -17.63 17.46 -27.11
CA PRO A 30 -18.92 16.92 -27.61
C PRO A 30 -20.06 17.01 -26.58
N HIS A 31 -19.83 17.61 -25.42
CA HIS A 31 -20.78 17.76 -24.32
C HIS A 31 -20.67 19.16 -23.69
N PRO A 32 -21.62 19.59 -22.86
CA PRO A 32 -21.51 20.86 -22.13
C PRO A 32 -20.24 20.91 -21.28
N ALA A 33 -19.31 21.78 -21.62
CA ALA A 33 -18.01 21.93 -20.99
C ALA A 33 -17.98 23.16 -20.07
N THR A 34 -18.68 23.06 -18.93
CA THR A 34 -18.69 24.12 -17.91
C THR A 34 -17.42 24.03 -17.05
N HIS A 35 -16.99 25.18 -16.50
CA HIS A 35 -15.83 25.26 -15.60
C HIS A 35 -14.55 24.65 -16.18
N LEU A 36 -14.23 25.05 -17.42
CA LEU A 36 -12.99 24.64 -18.08
C LEU A 36 -11.77 25.08 -17.28
N ARG A 37 -10.88 24.12 -17.03
CA ARG A 37 -9.61 24.35 -16.35
C ARG A 37 -8.56 23.40 -16.90
N MET A 38 -7.36 23.88 -17.07
CA MET A 38 -6.19 23.05 -17.38
C MET A 38 -5.32 22.88 -16.13
N ILE A 39 -4.86 21.66 -15.91
CA ILE A 39 -3.82 21.30 -14.94
C ILE A 39 -2.63 20.82 -15.76
N GLU A 40 -1.49 21.44 -15.56
CA GLU A 40 -0.27 21.09 -16.26
C GLU A 40 0.65 20.26 -15.38
N THR A 41 1.13 19.13 -15.91
CA THR A 41 2.13 18.25 -15.31
C THR A 41 3.39 18.23 -16.17
N HIS A 42 4.44 17.53 -15.73
CA HIS A 42 5.67 17.38 -16.54
C HIS A 42 5.41 16.69 -17.88
N LEU A 43 4.53 15.68 -17.91
CA LEU A 43 4.31 14.81 -19.07
C LEU A 43 2.98 15.04 -19.78
N SER A 44 2.02 15.74 -19.14
CA SER A 44 0.64 15.82 -19.65
C SER A 44 -0.02 17.14 -19.32
N TRP A 45 -1.03 17.48 -20.13
CA TRP A 45 -2.08 18.42 -19.79
C TRP A 45 -3.35 17.67 -19.42
N VAL A 46 -4.00 18.07 -18.32
CA VAL A 46 -5.30 17.52 -17.91
C VAL A 46 -6.34 18.62 -18.02
N PHE A 47 -7.25 18.47 -18.98
CA PHE A 47 -8.35 19.40 -19.21
C PHE A 47 -9.59 18.93 -18.45
N LEU A 48 -10.05 19.74 -17.50
CA LEU A 48 -11.29 19.52 -16.78
C LEU A 48 -12.42 20.22 -17.52
N ALA A 49 -13.38 19.45 -18.06
CA ALA A 49 -14.46 19.94 -18.90
C ALA A 49 -15.80 19.36 -18.42
N GLY A 50 -16.59 20.15 -17.69
CA GLY A 50 -17.86 19.69 -17.13
C GLY A 50 -17.67 18.47 -16.20
N ALA A 51 -18.32 17.35 -16.55
CA ALA A 51 -18.26 16.08 -15.81
C ALA A 51 -17.05 15.20 -16.18
N PHE A 52 -16.20 15.65 -17.10
CA PHE A 52 -15.10 14.84 -17.63
C PHE A 52 -13.73 15.50 -17.39
N ALA A 53 -12.69 14.66 -17.41
CA ALA A 53 -11.29 15.04 -17.45
C ALA A 53 -10.62 14.35 -18.66
N TYR A 54 -9.79 15.09 -19.37
CA TYR A 54 -9.08 14.61 -20.55
C TYR A 54 -7.58 14.80 -20.34
N LYS A 55 -6.83 13.70 -20.22
CA LYS A 55 -5.37 13.70 -20.04
C LYS A 55 -4.71 13.52 -21.39
N VAL A 56 -3.95 14.52 -21.82
CA VAL A 56 -3.27 14.58 -23.11
C VAL A 56 -1.78 14.61 -22.89
N ARG A 57 -1.02 13.77 -23.61
CA ARG A 57 0.44 13.73 -23.50
C ARG A 57 1.09 14.94 -24.14
N LYS A 58 2.05 15.53 -23.46
CA LYS A 58 2.93 16.54 -24.06
C LYS A 58 3.88 15.88 -25.07
N PRO A 59 4.17 16.49 -26.22
CA PRO A 59 5.10 15.96 -27.21
C PRO A 59 6.55 16.17 -26.77
N VAL A 60 6.95 15.53 -25.66
CA VAL A 60 8.29 15.65 -25.06
C VAL A 60 9.08 14.35 -25.21
N THR A 61 10.38 14.47 -25.28
CA THR A 61 11.33 13.34 -25.23
C THR A 61 12.25 13.55 -24.04
N LEU A 62 12.22 12.62 -23.10
CA LEU A 62 13.05 12.56 -21.91
C LEU A 62 13.76 11.20 -21.89
N ASP A 63 14.76 11.02 -21.03
CA ASP A 63 15.56 9.79 -20.96
C ASP A 63 14.72 8.52 -20.72
N PHE A 64 13.55 8.67 -20.09
CA PHE A 64 12.65 7.56 -19.70
C PHE A 64 11.33 7.51 -20.48
N VAL A 65 11.01 8.51 -21.30
CA VAL A 65 9.80 8.54 -22.15
C VAL A 65 10.07 9.24 -23.49
N ASN A 66 9.39 8.78 -24.55
CA ASN A 66 9.44 9.41 -25.85
C ASN A 66 8.02 9.57 -26.40
N PHE A 67 7.47 10.78 -26.25
CA PHE A 67 6.14 11.17 -26.75
C PHE A 67 6.22 12.05 -28.02
N GLY A 68 7.35 12.07 -28.70
CA GLY A 68 7.58 12.90 -29.89
C GLY A 68 6.68 12.55 -31.08
N SER A 69 6.26 11.28 -31.23
CA SER A 69 5.38 10.86 -32.32
C SER A 69 3.92 10.68 -31.86
N LEU A 70 2.98 10.91 -32.77
CA LEU A 70 1.54 10.65 -32.54
C LEU A 70 1.27 9.19 -32.15
N ALA A 71 1.93 8.24 -32.82
CA ALA A 71 1.79 6.82 -32.55
C ALA A 71 2.26 6.46 -31.13
N ALA A 72 3.35 7.06 -30.65
CA ALA A 72 3.86 6.84 -29.28
C ALA A 72 2.87 7.40 -28.24
N ARG A 73 2.33 8.61 -28.44
CA ARG A 73 1.33 9.19 -27.53
C ARG A 73 0.04 8.38 -27.48
N ARG A 74 -0.42 7.87 -28.63
CA ARG A 74 -1.58 6.98 -28.68
C ARG A 74 -1.32 5.68 -27.92
N ALA A 75 -0.20 5.02 -28.18
CA ALA A 75 0.16 3.76 -27.51
C ALA A 75 0.22 3.93 -25.99
N ASP A 76 0.74 5.06 -25.50
CA ASP A 76 0.80 5.36 -24.07
C ASP A 76 -0.59 5.64 -23.48
N CYS A 77 -1.47 6.36 -24.19
CA CYS A 77 -2.87 6.54 -23.78
C CYS A 77 -3.63 5.20 -23.73
N ASP A 78 -3.44 4.32 -24.73
CA ASP A 78 -4.04 2.98 -24.75
C ASP A 78 -3.54 2.12 -23.59
N GLU A 79 -2.24 2.21 -23.25
CA GLU A 79 -1.64 1.50 -22.10
C GLU A 79 -2.14 2.07 -20.77
N GLU A 80 -2.24 3.39 -20.61
CA GLU A 80 -2.82 3.99 -19.40
C GLU A 80 -4.25 3.52 -19.19
N TRP A 81 -5.08 3.54 -20.23
CA TRP A 81 -6.45 3.04 -20.14
C TRP A 81 -6.49 1.55 -19.82
N ARG A 82 -5.67 0.71 -20.49
CA ARG A 82 -5.59 -0.75 -20.22
C ARG A 82 -5.28 -1.05 -18.77
N LEU A 83 -4.32 -0.34 -18.20
CA LEU A 83 -3.86 -0.55 -16.83
C LEU A 83 -4.88 -0.07 -15.80
N ASN A 84 -5.35 1.15 -15.96
CA ASN A 84 -6.16 1.81 -14.96
C ASN A 84 -7.60 1.30 -14.89
N ARG A 85 -8.19 0.86 -16.02
CA ARG A 85 -9.54 0.27 -16.01
C ARG A 85 -9.66 -1.01 -15.16
N GLN A 86 -8.56 -1.64 -14.77
CA GLN A 86 -8.57 -2.81 -13.90
C GLN A 86 -8.95 -2.46 -12.45
N LEU A 87 -8.54 -1.28 -11.98
CA LEU A 87 -8.82 -0.79 -10.63
C LEU A 87 -9.93 0.27 -10.60
N ALA A 88 -10.04 1.05 -11.66
CA ALA A 88 -10.93 2.20 -11.78
C ALA A 88 -11.78 2.17 -13.08
N PRO A 89 -12.57 1.09 -13.34
CA PRO A 89 -13.35 0.97 -14.59
C PRO A 89 -14.39 2.08 -14.73
N ASP A 90 -14.96 2.55 -13.63
CA ASP A 90 -15.96 3.63 -13.62
C ASP A 90 -15.32 5.03 -13.82
N LEU A 91 -14.02 5.14 -13.64
CA LEU A 91 -13.28 6.39 -13.79
C LEU A 91 -12.66 6.52 -15.18
N TYR A 92 -12.04 5.47 -15.73
CA TYR A 92 -11.36 5.49 -17.03
C TYR A 92 -12.29 5.02 -18.16
N LEU A 93 -12.83 5.98 -18.93
CA LEU A 93 -13.89 5.72 -19.92
C LEU A 93 -13.36 5.24 -21.26
N GLY A 94 -12.15 5.67 -21.67
CA GLY A 94 -11.55 5.26 -22.95
C GLY A 94 -10.48 6.21 -23.44
N VAL A 95 -9.95 5.92 -24.62
CA VAL A 95 -9.05 6.81 -25.37
C VAL A 95 -9.84 7.45 -26.52
N VAL A 96 -9.78 8.76 -26.63
CA VAL A 96 -10.51 9.53 -27.64
C VAL A 96 -9.54 10.33 -28.52
N PRO A 97 -9.82 10.46 -29.83
CA PRO A 97 -9.01 11.26 -30.72
C PRO A 97 -9.24 12.76 -30.49
N ILE A 98 -8.20 13.56 -30.73
CA ILE A 98 -8.29 15.00 -30.89
C ILE A 98 -8.07 15.27 -32.38
N SER A 99 -9.10 15.77 -33.04
CA SER A 99 -9.09 16.00 -34.49
C SER A 99 -9.25 17.47 -34.83
N ARG A 100 -8.78 17.83 -36.03
CA ARG A 100 -8.97 19.16 -36.59
C ARG A 100 -9.95 19.08 -37.76
N ASP A 101 -10.97 19.91 -37.73
CA ASP A 101 -11.87 20.06 -38.86
C ASP A 101 -11.14 20.66 -40.09
N ALA A 102 -11.27 19.99 -41.24
CA ALA A 102 -10.50 20.33 -42.42
C ALA A 102 -10.95 21.68 -43.08
N VAL A 103 -12.16 22.14 -42.76
CA VAL A 103 -12.74 23.35 -43.35
C VAL A 103 -12.54 24.55 -42.44
N SER A 104 -12.94 24.42 -41.18
CA SER A 104 -12.90 25.53 -40.23
C SER A 104 -11.56 25.62 -39.49
N GLY A 105 -10.74 24.57 -39.51
CA GLY A 105 -9.53 24.46 -38.71
C GLY A 105 -9.80 24.28 -37.20
N ALA A 106 -11.05 24.18 -36.78
CA ALA A 106 -11.42 24.02 -35.36
C ALA A 106 -10.96 22.67 -34.82
N VAL A 107 -10.54 22.67 -33.55
CA VAL A 107 -10.07 21.47 -32.84
C VAL A 107 -11.20 20.90 -32.01
N HIS A 108 -11.42 19.59 -32.11
CA HIS A 108 -12.50 18.90 -31.43
C HIS A 108 -11.99 17.64 -30.70
N MET A 109 -12.39 17.51 -29.46
CA MET A 109 -12.27 16.29 -28.67
C MET A 109 -13.29 15.27 -29.16
N ASN A 110 -12.84 14.06 -29.51
CA ASN A 110 -13.68 13.01 -30.09
C ASN A 110 -14.39 13.45 -31.40
N GLY A 111 -13.75 14.30 -32.20
CA GLY A 111 -14.29 14.82 -33.47
C GLY A 111 -14.09 13.86 -34.65
N HIS A 112 -14.80 14.17 -35.76
CA HIS A 112 -14.77 13.40 -37.03
C HIS A 112 -13.68 13.94 -37.96
N GLY A 113 -12.49 13.93 -37.73
CA GLY A 113 -11.40 14.39 -38.57
C GLY A 113 -10.19 13.47 -38.49
N GLU A 114 -9.14 13.82 -39.22
CA GLU A 114 -7.88 13.14 -39.05
C GLU A 114 -7.32 13.46 -37.65
N PRO A 115 -7.05 12.44 -36.79
CA PRO A 115 -6.52 12.68 -35.46
C PRO A 115 -5.11 13.27 -35.55
N PHE A 116 -4.85 14.33 -34.81
CA PHE A 116 -3.50 14.85 -34.61
C PHE A 116 -2.98 14.66 -33.19
N ASP A 117 -3.86 14.26 -32.23
CA ASP A 117 -3.48 13.79 -30.90
C ASP A 117 -4.56 12.89 -30.29
N TYR A 118 -4.29 12.37 -29.09
CA TYR A 118 -5.19 11.51 -28.33
C TYR A 118 -5.24 11.92 -26.86
N ALA A 119 -6.39 11.66 -26.22
CA ALA A 119 -6.62 11.89 -24.82
C ALA A 119 -7.17 10.66 -24.13
N VAL A 120 -6.74 10.41 -22.90
CA VAL A 120 -7.44 9.50 -21.97
C VAL A 120 -8.64 10.26 -21.40
N CYS A 121 -9.84 9.77 -21.69
CA CYS A 121 -11.10 10.32 -21.20
C CYS A 121 -11.46 9.67 -19.87
N MET A 122 -11.68 10.48 -18.83
CA MET A 122 -12.01 10.04 -17.48
C MET A 122 -13.24 10.79 -16.96
N ARG A 123 -13.94 10.20 -15.98
CA ARG A 123 -14.89 10.95 -15.15
C ARG A 123 -14.11 11.92 -14.26
N ARG A 124 -14.61 13.15 -14.16
CA ARG A 124 -14.06 14.13 -13.25
C ARG A 124 -14.50 13.81 -11.83
N PHE A 125 -13.57 13.88 -10.88
CA PHE A 125 -13.82 13.78 -9.46
C PHE A 125 -13.42 15.08 -8.75
N HIS A 126 -13.87 15.27 -7.52
CA HIS A 126 -13.50 16.43 -6.73
C HIS A 126 -12.21 16.16 -5.97
N GLN A 127 -11.36 17.17 -5.87
CA GLN A 127 -10.09 17.09 -5.13
C GLN A 127 -10.30 16.71 -3.67
N ARG A 128 -11.40 17.14 -3.04
CA ARG A 128 -11.76 16.80 -1.66
C ARG A 128 -11.99 15.31 -1.44
N ASP A 129 -12.29 14.54 -2.50
CA ASP A 129 -12.57 13.11 -2.44
C ASP A 129 -11.30 12.28 -2.63
N VAL A 130 -10.13 12.91 -2.87
CA VAL A 130 -8.82 12.27 -2.92
C VAL A 130 -8.34 11.98 -1.50
N LEU A 131 -7.82 10.76 -1.26
CA LEU A 131 -7.48 10.32 0.09
C LEU A 131 -6.42 11.17 0.77
N SER A 132 -5.51 11.81 0.03
CA SER A 132 -4.53 12.74 0.61
C SER A 132 -5.20 14.01 1.18
N GLU A 133 -6.28 14.50 0.56
CA GLU A 133 -7.08 15.61 1.12
C GLU A 133 -7.89 15.14 2.32
N MET A 134 -8.53 13.97 2.22
CA MET A 134 -9.28 13.38 3.32
C MET A 134 -8.37 13.13 4.54
N ALA A 135 -7.12 12.70 4.33
CA ALA A 135 -6.13 12.53 5.39
C ALA A 135 -5.83 13.86 6.09
N ARG A 136 -5.56 14.93 5.32
CA ARG A 136 -5.33 16.27 5.88
C ARG A 136 -6.52 16.79 6.68
N ASN A 137 -7.73 16.46 6.27
CA ASN A 137 -8.98 16.85 6.93
C ASN A 137 -9.43 15.86 8.02
N GLN A 138 -8.60 14.86 8.39
CA GLN A 138 -8.89 13.84 9.41
C GLN A 138 -10.19 13.04 9.13
N GLN A 139 -10.49 12.80 7.85
CA GLN A 139 -11.70 12.13 7.39
C GLN A 139 -11.47 10.65 7.02
N LEU A 140 -10.25 10.14 7.18
CA LEU A 140 -9.96 8.72 6.93
C LEU A 140 -10.23 7.88 8.18
N GLY A 141 -10.91 6.75 7.95
CA GLY A 141 -11.23 5.79 9.01
C GLY A 141 -11.16 4.33 8.54
N PRO A 142 -11.49 3.42 9.44
CA PRO A 142 -11.53 1.99 9.16
C PRO A 142 -12.41 1.62 7.95
N GLU A 143 -13.51 2.34 7.75
CA GLU A 143 -14.49 2.15 6.67
C GLU A 143 -13.89 2.43 5.27
N THR A 144 -12.82 3.24 5.21
CA THR A 144 -12.07 3.49 3.97
C THR A 144 -10.90 2.52 3.82
N ILE A 145 -10.17 2.27 4.91
CA ILE A 145 -8.91 1.51 4.88
C ILE A 145 -9.15 0.00 4.69
N ASP A 146 -10.19 -0.57 5.31
CA ASP A 146 -10.46 -2.01 5.20
C ASP A 146 -10.83 -2.44 3.77
N PRO A 147 -11.79 -1.77 3.08
CA PRO A 147 -12.09 -2.09 1.68
C PRO A 147 -10.90 -1.83 0.74
N LEU A 148 -10.09 -0.79 1.01
CA LEU A 148 -8.90 -0.50 0.23
C LEU A 148 -7.85 -1.61 0.35
N ALA A 149 -7.61 -2.10 1.57
CA ALA A 149 -6.67 -3.20 1.80
C ALA A 149 -7.10 -4.49 1.10
N ASP A 150 -8.40 -4.81 1.15
CA ASP A 150 -8.98 -5.97 0.46
C ASP A 150 -8.83 -5.83 -1.06
N LEU A 151 -9.15 -4.66 -1.62
CA LEU A 151 -9.02 -4.37 -3.05
C LEU A 151 -7.56 -4.52 -3.54
N ILE A 152 -6.59 -3.95 -2.80
CA ILE A 152 -5.17 -4.04 -3.15
C ILE A 152 -4.69 -5.49 -3.07
N ALA A 153 -5.10 -6.25 -2.05
CA ALA A 153 -4.70 -7.65 -1.90
C ALA A 153 -5.25 -8.52 -3.05
N ASP A 154 -6.52 -8.33 -3.43
CA ASP A 154 -7.16 -9.05 -4.52
C ASP A 154 -6.53 -8.66 -5.87
N PHE A 155 -6.27 -7.37 -6.11
CA PHE A 155 -5.56 -6.87 -7.28
C PHE A 155 -4.15 -7.49 -7.41
N HIS A 156 -3.36 -7.47 -6.34
CA HIS A 156 -2.03 -8.09 -6.34
C HIS A 156 -2.11 -9.60 -6.55
N GLY A 157 -3.14 -10.27 -6.00
CA GLY A 157 -3.37 -11.69 -6.19
C GLY A 157 -3.66 -12.08 -7.64
N ALA A 158 -4.39 -11.21 -8.36
CA ALA A 158 -4.78 -11.40 -9.77
C ALA A 158 -3.74 -10.88 -10.77
N ALA A 159 -2.83 -9.97 -10.35
CA ALA A 159 -1.85 -9.35 -11.23
C ALA A 159 -0.88 -10.36 -11.84
N PRO A 160 -0.47 -10.20 -13.12
CA PRO A 160 0.49 -11.06 -13.79
C PRO A 160 1.82 -11.14 -13.02
N VAL A 161 2.41 -12.34 -12.96
CA VAL A 161 3.73 -12.58 -12.37
C VAL A 161 4.82 -12.23 -13.39
N ALA A 162 5.89 -11.60 -12.92
CA ALA A 162 7.01 -11.21 -13.77
C ALA A 162 7.62 -12.42 -14.51
N PRO A 163 7.92 -12.29 -15.80
CA PRO A 163 8.55 -13.36 -16.58
C PRO A 163 9.88 -13.78 -15.94
N PRO A 164 10.18 -15.08 -15.85
CA PRO A 164 11.45 -15.57 -15.28
C PRO A 164 12.69 -15.01 -15.98
N SER A 165 12.59 -14.72 -17.29
CA SER A 165 13.67 -14.16 -18.12
C SER A 165 13.92 -12.68 -17.88
N SER A 166 13.01 -11.93 -17.20
CA SER A 166 13.18 -10.52 -16.90
C SER A 166 14.17 -10.31 -15.73
N ASP A 167 14.71 -9.09 -15.59
CA ASP A 167 15.50 -8.69 -14.42
C ASP A 167 14.66 -8.05 -13.30
N TYR A 168 13.33 -7.99 -13.48
CA TYR A 168 12.41 -7.37 -12.52
C TYR A 168 12.52 -8.02 -11.15
N GLY A 169 12.61 -7.19 -10.10
CA GLY A 169 12.68 -7.62 -8.71
C GLY A 169 13.92 -8.44 -8.34
N THR A 170 14.95 -8.51 -9.21
CA THR A 170 16.24 -9.08 -8.82
C THR A 170 16.92 -8.20 -7.77
N PRO A 171 17.74 -8.78 -6.87
CA PRO A 171 18.52 -7.98 -5.91
C PRO A 171 19.36 -6.89 -6.59
N ALA A 172 19.96 -7.20 -7.74
CA ALA A 172 20.74 -6.25 -8.53
C ALA A 172 19.90 -5.07 -9.04
N ARG A 173 18.65 -5.34 -9.48
CA ARG A 173 17.72 -4.30 -9.93
C ARG A 173 17.29 -3.41 -8.76
N ILE A 174 16.95 -3.99 -7.61
CA ILE A 174 16.57 -3.24 -6.41
C ILE A 174 17.71 -2.33 -5.96
N ARG A 175 18.96 -2.82 -5.94
CA ARG A 175 20.13 -1.98 -5.62
C ARG A 175 20.33 -0.86 -6.63
N ARG A 176 20.21 -1.12 -7.93
CA ARG A 176 20.30 -0.08 -8.95
C ARG A 176 19.27 1.01 -8.71
N THR A 177 18.02 0.66 -8.46
CA THR A 177 16.96 1.63 -8.13
C THR A 177 17.31 2.44 -6.87
N LEU A 178 17.89 1.81 -5.84
CA LEU A 178 18.37 2.51 -4.65
C LEU A 178 19.48 3.52 -5.01
N GLU A 179 20.49 3.11 -5.77
CA GLU A 179 21.63 3.98 -6.08
C GLU A 179 21.22 5.13 -7.01
N ASP A 180 20.35 4.90 -8.00
CA ASP A 180 19.81 5.95 -8.87
C ASP A 180 19.03 7.01 -8.07
N CYS A 181 18.23 6.56 -7.11
CA CYS A 181 17.49 7.45 -6.23
C CYS A 181 18.42 8.19 -5.25
N ALA A 182 19.38 7.48 -4.67
CA ALA A 182 20.37 8.00 -3.74
C ALA A 182 21.24 9.09 -4.37
N ALA A 183 21.67 8.89 -5.61
CA ALA A 183 22.44 9.89 -6.35
C ALA A 183 21.64 11.19 -6.55
N GLY A 184 20.35 11.09 -6.93
CA GLY A 184 19.47 12.25 -7.08
C GLY A 184 19.27 13.01 -5.77
N VAL A 185 19.04 12.30 -4.67
CA VAL A 185 18.89 12.93 -3.34
C VAL A 185 20.20 13.59 -2.90
N ALA A 186 21.33 12.91 -3.05
CA ALA A 186 22.64 13.44 -2.66
C ALA A 186 23.04 14.70 -3.44
N ALA A 187 22.66 14.79 -4.72
CA ALA A 187 22.94 15.95 -5.56
C ALA A 187 22.13 17.20 -5.17
N LEU A 188 20.92 17.03 -4.62
CA LEU A 188 19.97 18.12 -4.36
C LEU A 188 19.80 18.46 -2.87
N SER A 189 20.21 17.56 -1.97
CA SER A 189 20.04 17.76 -0.53
C SER A 189 21.03 18.77 0.02
N THR A 190 20.54 19.69 0.83
CA THR A 190 21.36 20.68 1.55
C THR A 190 21.91 20.16 2.89
N ASP A 191 21.41 19.01 3.37
CA ASP A 191 21.87 18.35 4.62
C ASP A 191 22.61 17.05 4.28
N ALA A 192 23.91 17.18 4.01
CA ALA A 192 24.77 16.07 3.62
C ALA A 192 24.90 15.01 4.73
N GLN A 193 24.88 15.40 6.02
CA GLN A 193 25.03 14.46 7.14
C GLN A 193 23.80 13.56 7.28
N ARG A 194 22.59 14.16 7.29
CA ARG A 194 21.30 13.44 7.32
C ARG A 194 21.20 12.49 6.14
N THR A 195 21.48 12.99 4.96
CA THR A 195 21.41 12.22 3.70
C THR A 195 22.36 11.03 3.75
N SER A 196 23.64 11.24 4.06
CA SER A 196 24.66 10.19 4.12
C SER A 196 24.30 9.11 5.14
N ALA A 197 23.82 9.49 6.34
CA ALA A 197 23.41 8.54 7.37
C ALA A 197 22.22 7.66 6.89
N THR A 198 21.20 8.27 6.28
CA THR A 198 20.03 7.55 5.75
C THR A 198 20.42 6.59 4.62
N LEU A 199 21.22 7.05 3.67
CA LEU A 199 21.67 6.23 2.52
C LEU A 199 22.56 5.07 2.96
N SER A 200 23.46 5.29 3.93
CA SER A 200 24.29 4.22 4.50
C SER A 200 23.45 3.10 5.12
N LEU A 201 22.40 3.47 5.87
CA LEU A 201 21.51 2.52 6.51
C LEU A 201 20.69 1.73 5.45
N LEU A 202 20.16 2.40 4.42
CA LEU A 202 19.46 1.75 3.31
C LEU A 202 20.35 0.72 2.61
N ARG A 203 21.61 1.05 2.31
CA ARG A 203 22.57 0.12 1.68
C ARG A 203 22.82 -1.11 2.56
N GLN A 204 23.07 -0.90 3.84
CA GLN A 204 23.25 -2.01 4.79
C GLN A 204 22.04 -2.96 4.83
N HIS A 205 20.82 -2.39 4.82
CA HIS A 205 19.60 -3.22 4.80
C HIS A 205 19.44 -3.94 3.46
N ALA A 206 19.71 -3.29 2.32
CA ALA A 206 19.69 -3.93 1.01
C ALA A 206 20.58 -5.16 0.95
N ASP A 207 21.81 -5.07 1.49
CA ASP A 207 22.77 -6.19 1.54
C ASP A 207 22.29 -7.35 2.40
N ARG A 208 21.68 -7.06 3.55
CA ARG A 208 21.12 -8.09 4.45
C ARG A 208 19.90 -8.80 3.84
N LEU A 209 19.16 -8.14 2.96
CA LEU A 209 17.89 -8.63 2.41
C LEU A 209 18.00 -9.37 1.08
N ASP A 210 19.19 -9.53 0.51
CA ASP A 210 19.41 -10.20 -0.79
C ASP A 210 18.69 -11.54 -0.94
N LYS A 211 18.83 -12.40 0.07
CA LYS A 211 18.18 -13.72 0.08
C LYS A 211 16.65 -13.60 0.13
N ALA A 212 16.14 -12.58 0.83
CA ALA A 212 14.70 -12.33 0.90
C ALA A 212 14.18 -11.85 -0.46
N PHE A 213 14.83 -10.89 -1.11
CA PHE A 213 14.47 -10.42 -2.45
C PHE A 213 14.49 -11.56 -3.48
N ALA A 214 15.58 -12.34 -3.52
CA ALA A 214 15.68 -13.48 -4.41
C ALA A 214 14.60 -14.55 -4.16
N SER A 215 14.24 -14.79 -2.88
CA SER A 215 13.17 -15.71 -2.51
C SER A 215 11.82 -15.19 -3.00
N ARG A 216 11.48 -13.92 -2.74
CA ARG A 216 10.22 -13.29 -3.14
C ARG A 216 10.02 -13.34 -4.65
N ARG A 217 11.08 -13.09 -5.43
CA ARG A 217 11.05 -13.24 -6.87
C ARG A 217 10.72 -14.68 -7.30
N ARG A 218 11.39 -15.69 -6.72
CA ARG A 218 11.13 -17.11 -7.03
C ARG A 218 9.72 -17.56 -6.66
N THR A 219 9.14 -16.98 -5.63
CA THR A 219 7.80 -17.34 -5.13
C THR A 219 6.68 -16.50 -5.75
N GLY A 220 6.95 -15.73 -6.83
CA GLY A 220 5.95 -15.04 -7.63
C GLY A 220 5.38 -13.76 -7.01
N HIS A 221 6.14 -13.10 -6.12
CA HIS A 221 5.73 -11.81 -5.53
C HIS A 221 6.09 -10.60 -6.40
N ILE A 222 6.89 -10.78 -7.46
CA ILE A 222 7.13 -9.71 -8.43
C ILE A 222 6.00 -9.75 -9.45
N ARG A 223 5.20 -8.69 -9.49
CA ARG A 223 3.96 -8.64 -10.28
C ARG A 223 3.80 -7.29 -10.98
N GLU A 224 2.86 -7.22 -11.95
CA GLU A 224 2.48 -5.96 -12.61
C GLU A 224 1.60 -5.14 -11.67
N CYS A 225 2.22 -4.43 -10.73
CA CYS A 225 1.59 -3.66 -9.67
C CYS A 225 1.10 -2.27 -10.15
N HIS A 226 0.64 -1.43 -9.21
CA HIS A 226 0.29 -0.04 -9.48
C HIS A 226 1.54 0.80 -9.81
N GLY A 227 2.59 0.66 -9.02
CA GLY A 227 3.86 1.36 -9.17
C GLY A 227 3.94 2.68 -8.42
N ASP A 228 2.81 3.37 -8.25
CA ASP A 228 2.72 4.67 -7.58
C ASP A 228 1.53 4.74 -6.59
N LEU A 229 1.39 3.72 -5.75
CA LEU A 229 0.25 3.53 -4.86
C LEU A 229 0.40 4.35 -3.56
N HIS A 230 -0.01 5.61 -3.59
CA HIS A 230 -0.02 6.52 -2.44
C HIS A 230 -1.38 7.23 -2.30
N LEU A 231 -1.62 7.94 -1.18
CA LEU A 231 -2.90 8.58 -0.87
C LEU A 231 -3.36 9.58 -1.95
N GLY A 232 -2.43 10.21 -2.67
CA GLY A 232 -2.74 11.15 -3.76
C GLY A 232 -3.30 10.48 -5.01
N ASN A 233 -3.08 9.17 -5.18
CA ASN A 233 -3.53 8.38 -6.32
C ASN A 233 -4.67 7.42 -5.95
N ILE A 234 -5.45 7.78 -4.93
CA ILE A 234 -6.66 7.06 -4.52
C ILE A 234 -7.78 8.08 -4.31
N VAL A 235 -8.94 7.84 -4.90
CA VAL A 235 -10.12 8.73 -4.80
C VAL A 235 -11.34 7.94 -4.37
N MET A 236 -12.24 8.58 -3.61
CA MET A 236 -13.55 8.01 -3.28
C MET A 236 -14.49 8.16 -4.48
N VAL A 237 -14.92 7.03 -5.07
CA VAL A 237 -15.94 6.98 -6.14
C VAL A 237 -17.13 6.21 -5.60
N GLU A 238 -18.29 6.86 -5.53
CA GLU A 238 -19.53 6.23 -5.03
C GLU A 238 -19.36 5.52 -3.67
N GLY A 239 -18.58 6.12 -2.75
CA GLY A 239 -18.31 5.57 -1.43
C GLY A 239 -17.26 4.45 -1.39
N ARG A 240 -16.55 4.18 -2.49
CA ARG A 240 -15.50 3.15 -2.58
C ARG A 240 -14.14 3.77 -2.85
N PRO A 241 -13.08 3.39 -2.10
CA PRO A 241 -11.73 3.84 -2.40
C PRO A 241 -11.25 3.20 -3.70
N THR A 242 -10.86 4.04 -4.66
CA THR A 242 -10.52 3.65 -6.03
C THR A 242 -9.13 4.15 -6.37
N PRO A 243 -8.11 3.27 -6.45
CA PRO A 243 -6.78 3.62 -6.94
C PRO A 243 -6.81 3.97 -8.44
N PHE A 244 -6.08 5.02 -8.83
CA PHE A 244 -5.96 5.51 -10.20
C PHE A 244 -4.53 5.98 -10.48
N ASP A 245 -4.22 6.29 -11.74
CA ASP A 245 -2.92 6.79 -12.21
C ASP A 245 -1.78 5.79 -12.00
N ARG A 246 -2.03 4.50 -12.39
CA ARG A 246 -0.98 3.47 -12.46
C ARG A 246 0.07 3.90 -13.47
N LEU A 247 1.34 3.62 -13.16
CA LEU A 247 2.46 3.97 -14.02
C LEU A 247 2.43 3.19 -15.35
N GLU A 248 2.05 3.86 -16.44
CA GLU A 248 1.99 3.30 -17.78
C GLU A 248 3.32 3.39 -18.52
N PHE A 249 4.02 4.52 -18.39
CA PHE A 249 5.19 4.87 -19.20
C PHE A 249 6.44 4.03 -18.88
N SER A 250 6.48 3.31 -17.76
CA SER A 250 7.67 2.56 -17.36
C SER A 250 7.33 1.18 -16.78
N ALA A 251 7.51 0.14 -17.58
CA ALA A 251 7.36 -1.23 -17.12
C ALA A 251 8.23 -1.58 -15.89
N PRO A 252 9.51 -1.17 -15.81
CA PRO A 252 10.33 -1.44 -14.61
C PRO A 252 9.83 -0.84 -13.31
N LEU A 253 9.04 0.23 -13.35
CA LEU A 253 8.49 0.89 -12.15
C LEU A 253 7.19 0.23 -11.66
N ARG A 254 6.53 -0.58 -12.51
CA ARG A 254 5.31 -1.30 -12.13
C ARG A 254 5.50 -2.82 -11.97
N TRP A 255 6.50 -3.42 -12.62
CA TRP A 255 6.87 -4.83 -12.41
C TRP A 255 7.74 -4.97 -11.17
N ILE A 256 7.11 -4.89 -10.01
CA ILE A 256 7.76 -4.76 -8.70
C ILE A 256 7.21 -5.80 -7.71
N ASP A 257 7.85 -5.87 -6.55
CA ASP A 257 7.34 -6.65 -5.43
C ASP A 257 6.01 -6.06 -4.93
N THR A 258 4.99 -6.92 -4.74
CA THR A 258 3.69 -6.51 -4.20
C THR A 258 3.83 -5.81 -2.85
N MET A 259 4.84 -6.20 -2.04
CA MET A 259 5.13 -5.53 -0.78
C MET A 259 5.74 -4.15 -0.99
N TYR A 260 6.51 -3.92 -2.07
CA TYR A 260 7.03 -2.59 -2.42
C TYR A 260 5.91 -1.64 -2.86
N ASP A 261 4.87 -2.17 -3.49
CA ASP A 261 3.71 -1.38 -3.92
C ASP A 261 2.87 -0.95 -2.70
N VAL A 262 2.46 -1.89 -1.84
CA VAL A 262 1.68 -1.56 -0.63
C VAL A 262 2.49 -0.77 0.40
N ALA A 263 3.81 -0.92 0.42
CA ALA A 263 4.70 -0.15 1.30
C ALA A 263 4.64 1.35 1.03
N PHE A 264 4.29 1.78 -0.18
CA PHE A 264 4.14 3.19 -0.48
C PHE A 264 2.96 3.79 0.28
N LEU A 265 1.80 3.14 0.20
CA LEU A 265 0.62 3.59 0.92
C LEU A 265 0.81 3.50 2.45
N PHE A 266 1.46 2.42 2.92
CA PHE A 266 1.83 2.29 4.33
C PHE A 266 2.70 3.47 4.80
N MET A 267 3.76 3.77 4.06
CA MET A 267 4.68 4.87 4.36
C MET A 267 3.96 6.23 4.33
N ASP A 268 3.08 6.45 3.33
CA ASP A 268 2.37 7.72 3.15
C ASP A 268 1.37 7.97 4.29
N LEU A 269 0.67 6.92 4.75
CA LEU A 269 -0.17 6.99 5.95
C LEU A 269 0.65 7.32 7.21
N VAL A 270 1.82 6.69 7.39
CA VAL A 270 2.71 6.98 8.53
C VAL A 270 3.21 8.43 8.46
N ALA A 271 3.66 8.90 7.29
CA ALA A 271 4.10 10.27 7.06
C ALA A 271 3.00 11.30 7.33
N SER A 272 1.74 10.93 7.08
CA SER A 272 0.55 11.75 7.36
C SER A 272 0.10 11.72 8.83
N GLY A 273 0.85 11.08 9.75
CA GLY A 273 0.49 10.96 11.17
C GLY A 273 -0.59 9.92 11.46
N LEU A 274 -0.95 9.08 10.48
CA LEU A 274 -2.01 8.08 10.56
C LEU A 274 -1.46 6.66 10.76
N ALA A 275 -0.47 6.51 11.64
CA ALA A 275 0.25 5.25 11.87
C ALA A 275 -0.71 4.09 12.24
N GLY A 276 -1.72 4.33 13.08
CA GLY A 276 -2.74 3.30 13.41
C GLY A 276 -3.45 2.77 12.17
N LEU A 277 -3.84 3.64 11.23
CA LEU A 277 -4.47 3.27 9.97
C LEU A 277 -3.48 2.56 9.01
N ALA A 278 -2.20 2.95 9.02
CA ALA A 278 -1.15 2.25 8.27
C ALA A 278 -1.02 0.79 8.74
N TYR A 279 -1.03 0.57 10.07
CA TYR A 279 -1.00 -0.77 10.64
C TYR A 279 -2.31 -1.53 10.42
N ARG A 280 -3.46 -0.87 10.41
CA ARG A 280 -4.73 -1.48 10.00
C ARG A 280 -4.67 -1.95 8.55
N LEU A 281 -4.21 -1.10 7.62
CA LEU A 281 -4.02 -1.45 6.21
C LEU A 281 -3.17 -2.70 6.04
N ILE A 282 -1.95 -2.69 6.59
CA ILE A 282 -1.02 -3.80 6.38
C ILE A 282 -1.50 -5.11 7.04
N ASN A 283 -2.13 -5.03 8.21
CA ASN A 283 -2.71 -6.21 8.87
C ASN A 283 -3.84 -6.81 8.04
N ARG A 284 -4.76 -5.99 7.52
CA ARG A 284 -5.85 -6.45 6.66
C ARG A 284 -5.33 -7.05 5.36
N TYR A 285 -4.38 -6.38 4.72
CA TYR A 285 -3.69 -6.86 3.51
C TYR A 285 -3.05 -8.24 3.75
N LEU A 286 -2.25 -8.39 4.80
CA LEU A 286 -1.58 -9.65 5.16
C LEU A 286 -2.59 -10.75 5.51
N GLU A 287 -3.66 -10.42 6.24
CA GLU A 287 -4.74 -11.37 6.54
C GLU A 287 -5.46 -11.81 5.26
N ARG A 288 -5.61 -10.96 4.24
CA ARG A 288 -6.24 -11.29 2.97
C ARG A 288 -5.35 -12.15 2.08
N CYS A 289 -4.12 -11.73 1.82
CA CYS A 289 -3.21 -12.39 0.87
C CYS A 289 -2.35 -13.51 1.50
N GLY A 290 -2.09 -13.49 2.82
CA GLY A 290 -1.23 -14.47 3.51
C GLY A 290 0.26 -14.23 3.35
N ASP A 291 0.70 -13.14 2.75
CA ASP A 291 2.12 -12.83 2.50
C ASP A 291 2.83 -12.26 3.74
N TYR A 292 2.78 -12.96 4.86
CA TYR A 292 3.53 -12.55 6.06
C TYR A 292 5.05 -12.59 5.87
N GLY A 293 5.54 -13.30 4.84
CA GLY A 293 6.95 -13.25 4.44
C GLY A 293 7.41 -11.86 4.03
N GLY A 294 6.49 -11.05 3.51
CA GLY A 294 6.71 -9.65 3.14
C GLY A 294 7.09 -8.73 4.29
N LEU A 295 6.76 -9.08 5.55
CA LEU A 295 7.19 -8.33 6.73
C LEU A 295 8.72 -8.18 6.82
N ALA A 296 9.47 -9.16 6.31
CA ALA A 296 10.93 -9.09 6.31
C ALA A 296 11.49 -7.95 5.45
N VAL A 297 10.76 -7.52 4.41
CA VAL A 297 11.19 -6.50 3.45
C VAL A 297 10.40 -5.19 3.57
N LEU A 298 9.26 -5.19 4.28
CA LEU A 298 8.40 -4.02 4.41
C LEU A 298 9.10 -2.77 4.95
N PRO A 299 9.93 -2.81 6.03
CA PRO A 299 10.61 -1.62 6.52
C PRO A 299 11.55 -1.01 5.48
N PHE A 300 12.31 -1.86 4.78
CA PHE A 300 13.20 -1.42 3.71
C PHE A 300 12.43 -0.79 2.54
N TYR A 301 11.36 -1.42 2.10
CA TYR A 301 10.55 -0.91 1.01
C TYR A 301 9.82 0.39 1.36
N ALA A 302 9.33 0.53 2.58
CA ALA A 302 8.73 1.78 3.05
C ALA A 302 9.77 2.91 3.13
N ALA A 303 10.99 2.62 3.61
CA ALA A 303 12.10 3.58 3.61
C ALA A 303 12.54 3.97 2.18
N MET A 304 12.56 3.03 1.24
CA MET A 304 12.81 3.30 -0.17
C MET A 304 11.75 4.23 -0.77
N ARG A 305 10.47 4.04 -0.44
CA ARG A 305 9.40 4.93 -0.92
C ARG A 305 9.50 6.32 -0.32
N ALA A 306 9.90 6.43 0.95
CA ALA A 306 10.20 7.73 1.57
C ALA A 306 11.37 8.43 0.85
N LEU A 307 12.44 7.70 0.48
CA LEU A 307 13.56 8.23 -0.29
C LEU A 307 13.12 8.72 -1.68
N VAL A 308 12.28 7.95 -2.39
CA VAL A 308 11.73 8.34 -3.71
C VAL A 308 10.94 9.64 -3.59
N ARG A 309 10.05 9.76 -2.59
CA ARG A 309 9.30 11.01 -2.37
C ARG A 309 10.18 12.18 -1.97
N ALA A 310 11.19 11.95 -1.13
CA ALA A 310 12.16 12.98 -0.77
C ALA A 310 12.88 13.50 -2.01
N ARG A 311 13.28 12.61 -2.93
CA ARG A 311 13.89 13.01 -4.21
C ARG A 311 12.97 13.92 -5.02
N VAL A 312 11.71 13.52 -5.24
CA VAL A 312 10.74 14.33 -6.01
C VAL A 312 10.53 15.71 -5.38
N LEU A 313 10.46 15.79 -4.06
CA LEU A 313 10.34 17.07 -3.35
C LEU A 313 11.59 17.95 -3.48
N LEU A 314 12.79 17.36 -3.43
CA LEU A 314 14.05 18.09 -3.65
C LEU A 314 14.17 18.58 -5.09
N GLU A 315 13.77 17.78 -6.08
CA GLU A 315 13.68 18.20 -7.48
C GLU A 315 12.71 19.38 -7.65
N ARG A 316 11.56 19.33 -6.97
CA ARG A 316 10.61 20.44 -6.97
C ARG A 316 11.16 21.69 -6.29
N ALA A 317 11.83 21.54 -5.15
CA ALA A 317 12.49 22.66 -4.46
C ALA A 317 13.59 23.30 -5.31
N HIS A 318 14.32 22.50 -6.08
CA HIS A 318 15.34 23.01 -7.01
C HIS A 318 14.72 23.80 -8.17
N GLN A 319 13.60 23.32 -8.75
CA GLN A 319 12.86 24.07 -9.77
C GLN A 319 12.33 25.43 -9.27
N LEU A 320 12.14 25.56 -7.95
CA LEU A 320 11.65 26.76 -7.27
C LEU A 320 12.79 27.55 -6.59
N GLU A 321 14.05 27.30 -6.97
CA GLU A 321 15.21 27.92 -6.28
C GLU A 321 15.23 29.44 -6.32
N ASN A 322 14.59 30.06 -7.33
CA ASN A 322 14.43 31.50 -7.46
C ASN A 322 13.35 32.07 -6.51
N ASP A 323 12.55 31.22 -5.84
CA ASP A 323 11.54 31.59 -4.85
C ASP A 323 11.75 30.76 -3.55
N PRO A 324 12.61 31.25 -2.63
CA PRO A 324 12.96 30.52 -1.40
C PRO A 324 11.75 30.20 -0.51
N GLU A 325 10.72 31.05 -0.49
CA GLU A 325 9.52 30.84 0.33
C GLU A 325 8.70 29.64 -0.19
N LEU A 326 8.60 29.47 -1.51
CA LEU A 326 7.96 28.32 -2.11
C LEU A 326 8.82 27.04 -2.07
N ALA A 327 10.15 27.16 -2.13
CA ALA A 327 11.07 26.03 -2.09
C ALA A 327 11.23 25.41 -0.70
N ALA A 328 11.21 26.24 0.39
CA ALA A 328 11.47 25.78 1.75
C ALA A 328 10.53 24.66 2.24
N PRO A 329 9.20 24.73 2.08
CA PRO A 329 8.30 23.66 2.52
C PRO A 329 8.60 22.30 1.89
N HIS A 330 9.03 22.31 0.63
CA HIS A 330 9.42 21.08 -0.08
C HIS A 330 10.70 20.47 0.47
N ARG A 331 11.71 21.31 0.81
CA ARG A 331 12.94 20.83 1.45
C ARG A 331 12.68 20.27 2.84
N ASP A 332 11.86 20.95 3.64
CA ASP A 332 11.52 20.53 5.00
C ASP A 332 10.78 19.18 5.00
N GLU A 333 9.85 19.02 4.07
CA GLU A 333 9.14 17.74 3.91
C GLU A 333 10.09 16.63 3.43
N ALA A 334 11.00 16.91 2.51
CA ALA A 334 12.02 15.95 2.08
C ALA A 334 12.89 15.50 3.26
N HIS A 335 13.32 16.44 4.12
CA HIS A 335 14.09 16.11 5.32
C HIS A 335 13.29 15.24 6.31
N ARG A 336 11.99 15.53 6.53
CA ARG A 336 11.12 14.68 7.36
C ARG A 336 11.01 13.25 6.79
N LEU A 337 10.92 13.10 5.48
CA LEU A 337 10.88 11.79 4.83
C LEU A 337 12.20 11.02 4.94
N LEU A 338 13.35 11.70 4.90
CA LEU A 338 14.65 11.07 5.16
C LEU A 338 14.78 10.59 6.62
N ASP A 339 14.26 11.37 7.58
CA ASP A 339 14.21 10.97 8.97
C ASP A 339 13.25 9.77 9.15
N LEU A 340 12.07 9.80 8.54
CA LEU A 340 11.12 8.67 8.54
C LEU A 340 11.76 7.40 7.96
N ALA A 341 12.50 7.51 6.85
CA ALA A 341 13.19 6.38 6.27
C ALA A 341 14.18 5.74 7.26
N ARG A 342 14.92 6.57 8.00
CA ARG A 342 15.83 6.09 9.04
C ARG A 342 15.10 5.43 10.19
N ASP A 343 14.01 6.04 10.67
CA ASP A 343 13.21 5.50 11.77
C ASP A 343 12.58 4.15 11.43
N LEU A 344 12.08 3.99 10.20
CA LEU A 344 11.54 2.71 9.70
C LEU A 344 12.59 1.60 9.69
N LEU A 345 13.85 1.92 9.38
CA LEU A 345 14.96 0.95 9.32
C LEU A 345 15.58 0.66 10.70
N SER A 346 15.46 1.59 11.65
CA SER A 346 16.06 1.47 12.98
C SER A 346 15.16 0.76 14.00
N ARG A 347 13.99 0.26 13.58
CA ARG A 347 13.05 -0.39 14.49
C ARG A 347 13.63 -1.64 15.12
N SER A 348 13.49 -1.74 16.44
CA SER A 348 13.93 -2.89 17.25
C SER A 348 12.87 -3.34 18.26
N ASP A 349 11.60 -2.98 18.05
CA ASP A 349 10.50 -3.15 19.01
C ASP A 349 9.87 -4.55 18.98
N GLY A 350 10.51 -5.52 18.33
CA GLY A 350 10.00 -6.87 18.17
C GLY A 350 9.70 -7.54 19.53
N CYS A 351 8.42 -7.81 19.80
CA CYS A 351 7.94 -8.54 20.97
C CYS A 351 6.84 -9.53 20.55
N ILE A 352 6.42 -10.42 21.46
CA ILE A 352 5.30 -11.35 21.25
C ILE A 352 4.27 -11.16 22.35
N ILE A 353 3.04 -10.84 21.96
CA ILE A 353 1.87 -10.78 22.83
C ILE A 353 0.93 -11.92 22.46
N LEU A 354 0.55 -12.74 23.46
CA LEU A 354 -0.50 -13.74 23.31
C LEU A 354 -1.84 -13.18 23.78
N MET A 355 -2.90 -13.38 22.99
CA MET A 355 -4.27 -13.18 23.45
C MET A 355 -4.77 -14.49 24.07
N HIS A 356 -5.03 -14.52 25.37
CA HIS A 356 -5.51 -15.71 26.08
C HIS A 356 -6.99 -15.59 26.43
N GLY A 357 -7.74 -16.70 26.42
CA GLY A 357 -9.13 -16.78 26.87
C GLY A 357 -10.06 -17.54 25.93
N LEU A 358 -11.25 -17.87 26.41
CA LEU A 358 -12.29 -18.63 25.71
C LEU A 358 -12.86 -17.90 24.49
N SER A 359 -13.47 -18.63 23.58
CA SER A 359 -14.25 -18.03 22.47
C SER A 359 -15.34 -17.10 23.02
N GLY A 360 -15.52 -15.93 22.41
CA GLY A 360 -16.48 -14.92 22.89
C GLY A 360 -15.96 -13.99 23.99
N SER A 361 -14.73 -14.19 24.54
CA SER A 361 -14.18 -13.34 25.62
C SER A 361 -13.76 -11.92 25.19
N GLY A 362 -13.78 -11.60 23.89
CA GLY A 362 -13.43 -10.28 23.38
C GLY A 362 -11.95 -10.12 22.95
N LYS A 363 -11.19 -11.21 22.90
CA LYS A 363 -9.77 -11.22 22.47
C LYS A 363 -9.52 -10.46 21.17
N SER A 364 -10.26 -10.80 20.11
CA SER A 364 -10.04 -10.21 18.78
C SER A 364 -10.38 -8.73 18.72
N THR A 365 -11.33 -8.27 19.54
CA THR A 365 -11.65 -6.84 19.70
C THR A 365 -10.50 -6.10 20.39
N GLN A 366 -9.99 -6.66 21.49
CA GLN A 366 -8.83 -6.08 22.19
C GLN A 366 -7.56 -6.13 21.33
N ALA A 367 -7.34 -7.25 20.61
CA ALA A 367 -6.20 -7.37 19.70
C ALA A 367 -6.27 -6.32 18.56
N ALA A 368 -7.47 -6.02 18.03
CA ALA A 368 -7.63 -4.97 17.02
C ALA A 368 -7.33 -3.58 17.58
N GLN A 369 -7.80 -3.29 18.80
CA GLN A 369 -7.50 -2.02 19.46
C GLN A 369 -5.99 -1.83 19.74
N LEU A 370 -5.32 -2.89 20.23
CA LEU A 370 -3.87 -2.90 20.46
C LEU A 370 -3.09 -2.73 19.15
N MET A 371 -3.52 -3.42 18.11
CA MET A 371 -2.90 -3.36 16.78
C MET A 371 -2.81 -1.91 16.26
N GLU A 372 -3.88 -1.15 16.35
CA GLU A 372 -3.92 0.25 15.89
C GLU A 372 -3.21 1.20 16.86
N ALA A 373 -3.48 1.05 18.16
CA ALA A 373 -2.98 1.97 19.18
C ALA A 373 -1.46 1.86 19.40
N GLU A 374 -0.90 0.66 19.28
CA GLU A 374 0.52 0.35 19.54
C GLU A 374 1.28 -0.04 18.26
N CYS A 375 0.67 0.14 17.09
CA CYS A 375 1.30 -0.14 15.79
C CYS A 375 1.88 -1.56 15.69
N MET A 376 1.05 -2.58 15.93
CA MET A 376 1.44 -3.99 16.00
C MET A 376 0.96 -4.81 14.79
N ILE A 377 1.62 -5.92 14.52
CA ILE A 377 1.15 -6.91 13.55
C ILE A 377 0.39 -8.02 14.27
N ARG A 378 -0.86 -8.23 13.87
CA ARG A 378 -1.74 -9.27 14.42
C ARG A 378 -1.80 -10.48 13.49
N VAL A 379 -1.66 -11.68 14.06
CA VAL A 379 -1.83 -12.95 13.35
C VAL A 379 -2.98 -13.71 13.96
N ARG A 380 -4.06 -13.91 13.21
CA ARG A 380 -5.27 -14.61 13.66
C ARG A 380 -5.21 -16.09 13.34
N SER A 381 -5.30 -16.93 14.39
CA SER A 381 -5.31 -18.39 14.21
C SER A 381 -6.47 -18.88 13.33
N ASP A 382 -7.63 -18.23 13.41
CA ASP A 382 -8.81 -18.60 12.62
C ASP A 382 -8.59 -18.30 11.11
N ALA A 383 -7.94 -17.18 10.78
CA ALA A 383 -7.57 -16.86 9.39
C ALA A 383 -6.54 -17.86 8.84
N GLU A 384 -5.51 -18.18 9.64
CA GLU A 384 -4.46 -19.12 9.22
C GLU A 384 -4.97 -20.57 9.14
N ARG A 385 -5.96 -20.94 9.94
CA ARG A 385 -6.63 -22.25 9.86
C ARG A 385 -7.44 -22.39 8.57
N ARG A 386 -8.15 -21.34 8.13
CA ARG A 386 -8.88 -21.34 6.85
C ARG A 386 -7.94 -21.42 5.65
N ARG A 387 -6.76 -20.81 5.75
CA ARG A 387 -5.72 -20.85 4.70
C ARG A 387 -5.00 -22.19 4.64
N GLY A 388 -5.03 -22.97 5.70
CA GLY A 388 -4.46 -24.32 5.76
C GLY A 388 -5.20 -25.31 4.83
N ILE A 389 -4.53 -26.42 4.49
CA ILE A 389 -4.93 -27.39 3.44
C ILE A 389 -6.15 -28.24 3.84
N CYS A 390 -6.80 -28.07 4.99
CA CYS A 390 -7.95 -28.84 5.40
C CYS A 390 -9.21 -28.41 4.62
N ALA A 391 -9.55 -29.19 3.59
CA ALA A 391 -10.70 -28.94 2.72
C ALA A 391 -12.05 -29.08 3.44
N ASN A 392 -12.12 -29.86 4.53
CA ASN A 392 -13.37 -30.12 5.28
C ASN A 392 -13.39 -29.40 6.63
N ALA A 393 -14.55 -28.83 6.98
CA ALA A 393 -14.73 -28.08 8.25
C ALA A 393 -14.45 -28.95 9.49
N VAL A 394 -14.77 -30.24 9.45
CA VAL A 394 -14.57 -31.20 10.56
C VAL A 394 -13.08 -31.43 10.83
N ASP A 395 -12.23 -31.50 9.78
CA ASP A 395 -10.79 -31.74 9.93
C ASP A 395 -10.03 -30.54 10.48
N ARG A 396 -10.60 -29.33 10.41
CA ARG A 396 -9.97 -28.09 10.91
C ARG A 396 -9.82 -28.03 12.42
N TYR A 397 -10.61 -28.79 13.17
CA TYR A 397 -10.58 -28.88 14.64
C TYR A 397 -9.88 -30.14 15.16
N ALA A 398 -9.37 -30.99 14.29
CA ALA A 398 -8.55 -32.12 14.68
C ALA A 398 -7.25 -31.65 15.36
N SER A 399 -6.76 -32.42 16.35
CA SER A 399 -5.59 -32.03 17.16
C SER A 399 -4.35 -31.69 16.34
N HIS A 400 -4.11 -32.42 15.24
CA HIS A 400 -2.97 -32.16 14.34
C HIS A 400 -3.12 -30.84 13.57
N ALA A 401 -4.36 -30.49 13.13
CA ALA A 401 -4.63 -29.24 12.42
C ALA A 401 -4.50 -28.02 13.34
N ILE A 402 -4.93 -28.17 14.59
CA ILE A 402 -4.72 -27.17 15.65
C ILE A 402 -3.23 -26.95 15.86
N ASP A 403 -2.42 -28.02 16.08
CA ASP A 403 -0.98 -27.91 16.30
C ASP A 403 -0.27 -27.29 15.07
N GLN A 404 -0.65 -27.67 13.87
CA GLN A 404 -0.13 -27.08 12.63
C GLN A 404 -0.44 -25.59 12.54
N THR A 405 -1.66 -25.16 12.91
CA THR A 405 -2.06 -23.75 12.95
C THR A 405 -1.17 -22.97 13.92
N TYR A 406 -0.97 -23.46 15.14
CA TYR A 406 -0.10 -22.80 16.14
C TYR A 406 1.37 -22.77 15.70
N ARG A 407 1.87 -23.81 15.03
CA ARG A 407 3.23 -23.80 14.43
C ARG A 407 3.34 -22.71 13.37
N ARG A 408 2.32 -22.54 12.51
CA ARG A 408 2.29 -21.52 11.48
C ARG A 408 2.24 -20.12 12.08
N VAL A 409 1.36 -19.87 13.05
CA VAL A 409 1.30 -18.58 13.77
C VAL A 409 2.66 -18.26 14.43
N ALA A 410 3.31 -19.24 15.09
CA ALA A 410 4.64 -19.06 15.67
C ALA A 410 5.72 -18.75 14.60
N ALA A 411 5.65 -19.38 13.44
CA ALA A 411 6.58 -19.10 12.34
C ALA A 411 6.40 -17.66 11.81
N ILE A 412 5.16 -17.19 11.68
CA ILE A 412 4.85 -15.82 11.30
C ILE A 412 5.34 -14.83 12.35
N CYS A 413 5.07 -15.07 13.65
CA CYS A 413 5.59 -14.23 14.73
C CYS A 413 7.12 -14.14 14.70
N ARG A 414 7.81 -15.24 14.41
CA ARG A 414 9.29 -15.24 14.25
C ARG A 414 9.74 -14.30 13.12
N ILE A 415 9.04 -14.28 11.98
CA ILE A 415 9.36 -13.40 10.85
C ILE A 415 9.17 -11.94 11.28
N GLY A 416 8.02 -11.60 11.86
CA GLY A 416 7.70 -10.23 12.26
C GLY A 416 8.65 -9.69 13.33
N VAL A 417 8.94 -10.48 14.39
CA VAL A 417 9.88 -10.07 15.45
C VAL A 417 11.28 -9.82 14.89
N ARG A 418 11.77 -10.67 13.96
CA ARG A 418 13.08 -10.48 13.32
C ARG A 418 13.12 -9.25 12.42
N ALA A 419 11.97 -8.85 11.89
CA ALA A 419 11.82 -7.61 11.10
C ALA A 419 11.57 -6.36 11.98
N GLY A 420 11.62 -6.50 13.31
CA GLY A 420 11.45 -5.41 14.26
C GLY A 420 9.99 -5.08 14.60
N PHE A 421 9.02 -5.91 14.19
CA PHE A 421 7.60 -5.66 14.49
C PHE A 421 7.17 -6.29 15.83
N PRO A 422 6.42 -5.54 16.66
CA PRO A 422 5.68 -6.12 17.76
C PRO A 422 4.52 -6.97 17.20
N MET A 423 4.40 -8.23 17.69
CA MET A 423 3.49 -9.24 17.17
C MET A 423 2.39 -9.60 18.16
N ILE A 424 1.14 -9.64 17.71
CA ILE A 424 0.00 -10.19 18.46
C ILE A 424 -0.36 -11.55 17.87
N ALA A 425 -0.23 -12.62 18.65
CA ALA A 425 -0.78 -13.93 18.34
C ALA A 425 -2.23 -13.99 18.86
N ASP A 426 -3.21 -13.83 17.95
CA ASP A 426 -4.64 -13.84 18.27
C ASP A 426 -5.21 -15.25 18.11
N ALA A 427 -5.19 -16.00 19.24
CA ALA A 427 -5.76 -17.33 19.38
C ALA A 427 -6.28 -17.52 20.81
N THR A 428 -6.87 -18.68 21.10
CA THR A 428 -7.40 -18.96 22.44
C THR A 428 -6.32 -19.30 23.48
N PHE A 429 -5.24 -19.96 23.07
CA PHE A 429 -4.10 -20.37 23.90
C PHE A 429 -4.48 -21.12 25.20
N LEU A 430 -5.49 -21.98 25.12
CA LEU A 430 -6.05 -22.68 26.28
C LEU A 430 -5.15 -23.80 26.84
N ALA A 431 -4.29 -24.39 26.02
CA ALA A 431 -3.36 -25.43 26.46
C ALA A 431 -1.98 -24.86 26.83
N HIS A 432 -1.39 -25.32 27.91
CA HIS A 432 -0.05 -24.91 28.37
C HIS A 432 1.01 -25.11 27.27
N GLY A 433 1.00 -26.26 26.56
CA GLY A 433 1.95 -26.53 25.48
C GLY A 433 1.89 -25.53 24.31
N GLN A 434 0.70 -24.94 24.04
CA GLN A 434 0.57 -23.88 23.05
C GLN A 434 1.29 -22.61 23.53
N ARG A 435 1.08 -22.19 24.77
CA ARG A 435 1.67 -20.99 25.37
C ARG A 435 3.20 -21.13 25.53
N SER A 436 3.65 -22.27 26.03
CA SER A 436 5.08 -22.60 26.23
C SER A 436 5.88 -22.53 24.91
N ARG A 437 5.25 -22.91 23.75
CA ARG A 437 5.88 -22.77 22.43
C ARG A 437 6.25 -21.32 22.13
N PHE A 438 5.35 -20.37 22.38
CA PHE A 438 5.58 -18.95 22.09
C PHE A 438 6.52 -18.29 23.11
N PHE A 439 6.44 -18.70 24.37
CA PHE A 439 7.41 -18.30 25.39
C PHE A 439 8.84 -18.73 25.00
N THR A 440 9.00 -20.00 24.59
CA THR A 440 10.28 -20.51 24.10
C THR A 440 10.75 -19.79 22.85
N LEU A 441 9.84 -19.43 21.94
CA LEU A 441 10.16 -18.64 20.76
C LEU A 441 10.66 -17.24 21.13
N ALA A 442 9.96 -16.53 22.01
CA ALA A 442 10.35 -15.21 22.50
C ALA A 442 11.74 -15.24 23.15
N ARG A 443 11.98 -16.22 24.04
CA ARG A 443 13.28 -16.43 24.68
C ARG A 443 14.42 -16.67 23.67
N ARG A 444 14.19 -17.51 22.65
CA ARG A 444 15.18 -17.76 21.58
C ARG A 444 15.48 -16.54 20.72
N LEU A 445 14.53 -15.62 20.61
CA LEU A 445 14.69 -14.38 19.86
C LEU A 445 15.23 -13.23 20.71
N GLY A 446 15.36 -13.41 22.05
CA GLY A 446 15.67 -12.32 22.98
C GLY A 446 14.59 -11.24 23.02
N ALA A 447 13.34 -11.59 22.66
CA ALA A 447 12.24 -10.66 22.52
C ALA A 447 11.38 -10.62 23.81
N PRO A 448 10.84 -9.45 24.21
CA PRO A 448 9.85 -9.35 25.26
C PRO A 448 8.63 -10.23 24.98
N PHE A 449 8.01 -10.74 26.04
CA PHE A 449 6.84 -11.61 25.96
C PHE A 449 5.78 -11.17 26.96
N ALA A 450 4.52 -11.20 26.55
CA ALA A 450 3.38 -10.91 27.43
C ALA A 450 2.14 -11.72 27.05
N ILE A 451 1.22 -11.83 28.00
CA ILE A 451 -0.09 -12.46 27.85
C ILE A 451 -1.16 -11.42 28.17
N VAL A 452 -2.10 -11.23 27.25
CA VAL A 452 -3.33 -10.47 27.49
C VAL A 452 -4.43 -11.47 27.82
N ASP A 453 -4.78 -11.57 29.10
CA ASP A 453 -5.81 -12.50 29.58
C ASP A 453 -7.19 -11.86 29.50
N CYS A 454 -8.05 -12.42 28.64
CA CYS A 454 -9.41 -11.96 28.37
C CYS A 454 -10.41 -12.91 29.02
N ALA A 455 -10.87 -12.57 30.21
CA ALA A 455 -11.91 -13.32 30.92
C ALA A 455 -13.29 -12.67 30.75
N ALA A 456 -14.34 -13.50 30.69
CA ALA A 456 -15.74 -13.09 30.80
C ALA A 456 -16.54 -14.25 31.39
N GLU A 457 -17.65 -13.93 32.05
CA GLU A 457 -18.55 -14.92 32.64
C GLU A 457 -19.16 -15.83 31.55
N PRO A 458 -19.38 -17.14 31.84
CA PRO A 458 -19.87 -18.12 30.87
C PRO A 458 -21.12 -17.68 30.11
N GLU A 459 -22.07 -17.07 30.80
CA GLU A 459 -23.32 -16.58 30.17
C GLU A 459 -23.06 -15.45 29.18
N VAL A 460 -22.15 -14.54 29.49
CA VAL A 460 -21.74 -13.47 28.57
C VAL A 460 -21.09 -14.04 27.32
N LEU A 461 -20.26 -15.09 27.46
CA LEU A 461 -19.64 -15.78 26.32
C LEU A 461 -20.70 -16.40 25.41
N ARG A 462 -21.71 -17.10 25.98
CA ARG A 462 -22.81 -17.72 25.23
C ARG A 462 -23.62 -16.68 24.45
N VAL A 463 -23.98 -15.57 25.09
CA VAL A 463 -24.72 -14.47 24.45
C VAL A 463 -23.93 -13.89 23.27
N ARG A 464 -22.66 -13.60 23.46
CA ARG A 464 -21.80 -13.04 22.40
C ARG A 464 -21.60 -13.99 21.22
N ILE A 465 -21.47 -15.30 21.47
CA ILE A 465 -21.35 -16.31 20.41
C ILE A 465 -22.65 -16.40 19.62
N ARG A 466 -23.82 -16.44 20.28
CA ARG A 466 -25.12 -16.43 19.58
C ARG A 466 -25.28 -15.19 18.70
N ALA A 467 -25.01 -14.00 19.23
CA ALA A 467 -25.07 -12.75 18.48
C ALA A 467 -24.16 -12.76 17.25
N ARG A 468 -22.92 -13.28 17.39
CA ARG A 468 -21.96 -13.41 16.30
C ARG A 468 -22.42 -14.38 15.21
N MET A 469 -22.98 -15.54 15.59
CA MET A 469 -23.53 -16.52 14.64
C MET A 469 -24.66 -15.92 13.80
N HIS A 470 -25.52 -15.08 14.39
CA HIS A 470 -26.56 -14.36 13.64
C HIS A 470 -26.01 -13.30 12.70
N ALA A 471 -24.92 -12.64 13.05
CA ALA A 471 -24.32 -11.56 12.24
C ALA A 471 -23.54 -12.08 11.01
N GLY A 472 -23.06 -13.33 11.00
CA GLY A 472 -22.41 -14.01 9.86
C GLY A 472 -21.14 -13.37 9.29
N ARG A 473 -20.51 -12.42 10.00
CA ARG A 473 -19.42 -11.56 9.47
C ARG A 473 -18.03 -11.81 10.08
N ASP A 474 -17.89 -12.78 11.01
CA ASP A 474 -16.60 -13.03 11.69
C ASP A 474 -15.81 -14.19 11.06
N ALA A 475 -14.47 -14.09 11.11
CA ALA A 475 -13.57 -15.17 10.75
C ALA A 475 -13.65 -16.38 11.70
N SER A 476 -14.11 -16.19 12.95
CA SER A 476 -14.26 -17.29 13.91
C SER A 476 -15.53 -18.10 13.67
N GLU A 477 -15.35 -19.40 13.45
CA GLU A 477 -16.45 -20.38 13.25
C GLU A 477 -16.85 -21.06 14.56
N ALA A 478 -16.33 -20.63 15.73
CA ALA A 478 -16.62 -21.27 17.01
C ALA A 478 -18.08 -21.05 17.42
N ASP A 479 -18.83 -22.14 17.55
CA ASP A 479 -20.21 -22.22 18.05
C ASP A 479 -20.24 -22.53 19.57
N LEU A 480 -21.42 -22.80 20.10
CA LEU A 480 -21.60 -23.13 21.52
C LEU A 480 -20.96 -24.48 21.89
N SER A 481 -20.95 -25.46 20.99
CA SER A 481 -20.32 -26.77 21.24
C SER A 481 -18.81 -26.65 21.38
N VAL A 482 -18.20 -25.79 20.55
CA VAL A 482 -16.77 -25.45 20.67
C VAL A 482 -16.48 -24.74 21.98
N LEU A 483 -17.34 -23.82 22.43
CA LEU A 483 -17.18 -23.17 23.74
C LEU A 483 -17.22 -24.16 24.88
N ASP A 484 -18.22 -25.07 24.91
CA ASP A 484 -18.36 -26.06 25.96
C ASP A 484 -17.14 -27.02 26.02
N ALA A 485 -16.64 -27.45 24.87
CA ALA A 485 -15.41 -28.24 24.77
C ALA A 485 -14.19 -27.45 25.27
N GLN A 486 -14.08 -26.16 24.96
CA GLN A 486 -13.02 -25.29 25.44
C GLN A 486 -13.07 -25.13 26.97
N MET A 487 -14.24 -24.92 27.56
CA MET A 487 -14.44 -24.81 29.00
C MET A 487 -14.03 -26.10 29.75
N ALA A 488 -14.33 -27.25 29.15
CA ALA A 488 -14.00 -28.56 29.73
C ALA A 488 -12.49 -28.90 29.68
N THR A 489 -11.75 -28.36 28.68
CA THR A 489 -10.36 -28.74 28.40
C THR A 489 -9.34 -27.65 28.66
N GLN A 490 -9.75 -26.43 29.04
CA GLN A 490 -8.83 -25.34 29.31
C GLN A 490 -7.88 -25.65 30.47
N GLN A 491 -6.61 -25.29 30.29
CA GLN A 491 -5.59 -25.36 31.33
C GLN A 491 -5.34 -23.93 31.85
N PRO A 492 -5.60 -23.66 33.15
CA PRO A 492 -5.37 -22.34 33.73
C PRO A 492 -3.93 -21.87 33.53
N LEU A 493 -3.72 -20.56 33.56
CA LEU A 493 -2.36 -20.00 33.60
C LEU A 493 -1.62 -20.47 34.85
N THR A 494 -0.40 -20.93 34.67
CA THR A 494 0.50 -21.31 35.79
C THR A 494 0.91 -20.07 36.59
N ALA A 495 1.50 -20.27 37.78
CA ALA A 495 2.04 -19.17 38.59
C ALA A 495 3.11 -18.38 37.80
N GLU A 496 3.98 -19.07 37.05
CA GLU A 496 5.00 -18.46 36.21
C GLU A 496 4.35 -17.65 35.06
N GLU A 497 3.39 -18.24 34.33
CA GLU A 497 2.72 -17.56 33.23
C GLU A 497 1.96 -16.29 33.66
N ARG A 498 1.44 -16.27 34.90
CA ARG A 498 0.77 -15.10 35.48
C ARG A 498 1.69 -13.89 35.65
N THR A 499 3.01 -14.10 35.79
CA THR A 499 3.98 -13.01 35.88
C THR A 499 4.11 -12.22 34.55
N TYR A 500 3.71 -12.84 33.42
CA TYR A 500 3.71 -12.22 32.09
C TYR A 500 2.35 -11.61 31.71
N VAL A 501 1.34 -11.68 32.59
CA VAL A 501 0.01 -11.12 32.30
C VAL A 501 0.04 -9.61 32.41
N ILE A 502 -0.37 -8.94 31.35
CA ILE A 502 -0.56 -7.50 31.31
C ILE A 502 -2.06 -7.17 31.23
N ARG A 503 -2.47 -6.09 31.90
CA ARG A 503 -3.84 -5.57 31.81
C ARG A 503 -3.92 -4.49 30.74
N CYS A 504 -4.84 -4.64 29.81
CA CYS A 504 -5.05 -3.66 28.71
C CYS A 504 -5.41 -2.24 29.15
N ALA A 505 -5.74 -2.03 30.43
CA ALA A 505 -6.14 -0.72 30.95
C ALA A 505 -4.98 0.29 31.11
N THR A 506 -3.72 -0.15 31.08
CA THR A 506 -2.54 0.72 31.22
C THR A 506 -1.91 0.98 29.86
N ARG A 507 -2.10 2.17 29.30
CA ARG A 507 -1.44 2.65 28.08
C ARG A 507 -0.29 3.61 28.41
N PRO A 508 0.81 3.63 27.64
CA PRO A 508 1.18 2.75 26.53
C PRO A 508 1.72 1.38 27.00
N LEU A 509 1.42 0.31 26.24
CA LEU A 509 1.85 -1.06 26.58
C LEU A 509 3.33 -1.33 26.28
N LEU A 510 3.85 -0.79 25.18
CA LEU A 510 5.22 -1.04 24.72
C LEU A 510 6.31 -0.62 25.73
N PRO A 511 6.25 0.54 26.41
CA PRO A 511 7.23 0.88 27.44
C PRO A 511 7.19 -0.03 28.66
N SER A 512 6.02 -0.59 29.01
CA SER A 512 5.89 -1.55 30.11
C SER A 512 6.43 -2.93 29.78
N LEU A 513 6.45 -3.31 28.49
CA LEU A 513 7.04 -4.57 28.00
C LEU A 513 8.57 -4.57 28.06
N GLY A 514 9.23 -3.42 28.00
CA GLY A 514 10.68 -3.31 28.14
C GLY A 514 11.20 -3.78 29.52
N ARG A 515 10.34 -3.86 30.55
CA ARG A 515 10.66 -4.39 31.88
C ARG A 515 10.48 -5.92 31.99
N VAL A 516 9.81 -6.54 31.02
CA VAL A 516 9.52 -7.99 30.99
C VAL A 516 10.42 -8.67 29.97
N ARG A 517 11.74 -8.43 30.05
CA ARG A 517 12.70 -9.26 29.30
C ARG A 517 12.74 -10.65 29.93
N VAL A 518 12.57 -11.68 29.13
CA VAL A 518 12.74 -13.05 29.50
C VAL A 518 14.24 -13.29 29.71
N THR A 519 14.70 -13.29 30.97
CA THR A 519 16.06 -13.66 31.35
C THR A 519 16.30 -15.15 31.15
#